data_adbceb0fd9d37aa4f8c57ce37c86338e
#
_entry.id   adbceb0fd9d37aa4f8c57ce37c86338e
#
_cell.length_a   1.000
_cell.length_b   1.000
_cell.length_c   1.000
_cell.angle_alpha   90.00
_cell.angle_beta   90.00
_cell.angle_gamma   90.00
#
_symmetry.space_group_name_H-M   'P 1'
#
loop_
_entity.id
_entity.type
_entity.pdbx_description
1 polymer ?
#
loop_
_entity_poly.entity_id
_entity_poly.type
_entity_poly.pdbx_seq_one_letter_code
_entity_poly.pdbx_strand_id
1 'polypeptide(L)'
;MESILESIKKLIGPSAQYDIFEPDLIMHINSAFFTLHQLGLTEEPFVISGSDETWEDFHADTDLEAVKTYVYLKTRMYFDPPTNSALISAINEQIKELEWRLNVAVDPEN
;
A
#
# COMPACT_ATOMS: atom_id res chain seq x y z
N MET A 1 -12.21 -9.48 -10.32
CA MET A 1 -10.86 -9.07 -9.86
C MET A 1 -10.92 -7.65 -9.33
N GLU A 2 -10.27 -7.42 -8.22
CA GLU A 2 -10.40 -6.15 -7.52
C GLU A 2 -9.34 -5.14 -7.96
N SER A 3 -9.77 -3.96 -8.39
CA SER A 3 -8.87 -2.85 -8.74
C SER A 3 -8.11 -2.39 -7.50
N ILE A 4 -6.82 -2.16 -7.65
CA ILE A 4 -5.99 -1.64 -6.56
C ILE A 4 -6.49 -0.25 -6.16
N LEU A 5 -6.63 0.65 -7.12
CA LEU A 5 -7.05 2.02 -6.85
C LEU A 5 -8.44 2.07 -6.20
N GLU A 6 -9.41 1.36 -6.78
CA GLU A 6 -10.79 1.41 -6.27
C GLU A 6 -10.89 0.79 -4.87
N SER A 7 -10.15 -0.29 -4.60
CA SER A 7 -10.18 -0.90 -3.27
C SER A 7 -9.56 0.01 -2.21
N ILE A 8 -8.47 0.71 -2.53
CA ILE A 8 -7.86 1.66 -1.60
C ILE A 8 -8.79 2.84 -1.35
N LYS A 9 -9.42 3.38 -2.40
CA LYS A 9 -10.41 4.46 -2.25
C LYS A 9 -11.55 4.05 -1.32
N LYS A 10 -12.04 2.82 -1.49
CA LYS A 10 -13.12 2.30 -0.66
C LYS A 10 -12.70 2.17 0.81
N LEU A 11 -11.48 1.70 1.06
CA LEU A 11 -10.98 1.53 2.42
C LEU A 11 -10.73 2.86 3.12
N ILE A 12 -10.26 3.87 2.41
CA ILE A 12 -10.04 5.20 2.97
C ILE A 12 -11.38 5.87 3.29
N GLY A 13 -12.34 5.76 2.39
CA GLY A 13 -13.69 6.26 2.62
C GLY A 13 -14.02 7.51 1.80
N PRO A 14 -14.99 8.32 2.26
CA PRO A 14 -15.56 9.42 1.45
C PRO A 14 -14.54 10.42 0.93
N SER A 15 -13.51 10.77 1.70
CA SER A 15 -12.51 11.74 1.28
C SER A 15 -11.76 11.32 0.03
N ALA A 16 -11.67 10.02 -0.24
CA ALA A 16 -10.94 9.49 -1.39
C ALA A 16 -11.81 9.32 -2.63
N GLN A 17 -13.11 9.65 -2.55
CA GLN A 17 -14.02 9.42 -3.68
C GLN A 17 -14.02 10.57 -4.70
N TYR A 18 -13.42 11.71 -4.38
CA TYR A 18 -13.38 12.84 -5.29
C TYR A 18 -12.33 12.64 -6.37
N ASP A 19 -12.71 12.77 -7.62
CA ASP A 19 -11.82 12.54 -8.76
C ASP A 19 -10.61 13.47 -8.76
N ILE A 20 -10.75 14.65 -8.19
CA ILE A 20 -9.66 15.62 -8.12
C ILE A 20 -8.46 15.08 -7.32
N PHE A 21 -8.70 14.14 -6.40
CA PHE A 21 -7.63 13.55 -5.58
C PHE A 21 -7.04 12.28 -6.17
N GLU A 22 -7.55 11.80 -7.28
CA GLU A 22 -7.10 10.54 -7.86
C GLU A 22 -5.61 10.54 -8.22
N PRO A 23 -5.06 11.62 -8.83
CA PRO A 23 -3.62 11.65 -9.08
C PRO A 23 -2.78 11.56 -7.81
N ASP A 24 -3.23 12.20 -6.72
CA ASP A 24 -2.52 12.13 -5.43
C ASP A 24 -2.54 10.71 -4.87
N LEU A 25 -3.69 10.04 -4.94
CA LEU A 25 -3.82 8.67 -4.48
C LEU A 25 -2.92 7.73 -5.26
N ILE A 26 -2.89 7.87 -6.58
CA ILE A 26 -2.02 7.06 -7.43
C ILE A 26 -0.56 7.24 -7.04
N MET A 27 -0.15 8.48 -6.80
CA MET A 27 1.22 8.79 -6.39
C MET A 27 1.57 8.11 -5.08
N HIS A 28 0.70 8.19 -4.09
CA HIS A 28 0.95 7.57 -2.77
C HIS A 28 0.95 6.05 -2.85
N ILE A 29 0.03 5.47 -3.63
CA ILE A 29 -0.01 4.02 -3.85
C ILE A 29 1.29 3.56 -4.50
N ASN A 30 1.74 4.25 -5.54
CA ASN A 30 2.97 3.90 -6.24
C ASN A 30 4.20 4.05 -5.34
N SER A 31 4.20 5.04 -4.44
CA SER A 31 5.28 5.18 -3.46
C SER A 31 5.35 3.98 -2.52
N ALA A 32 4.18 3.47 -2.09
CA ALA A 32 4.14 2.27 -1.26
C ALA A 32 4.70 1.06 -2.02
N PHE A 33 4.31 0.88 -3.27
CA PHE A 33 4.83 -0.21 -4.09
C PHE A 33 6.34 -0.06 -4.33
N PHE A 34 6.82 1.16 -4.48
CA PHE A 34 8.25 1.38 -4.64
C PHE A 34 9.02 0.93 -3.39
N THR A 35 8.50 1.21 -2.20
CA THR A 35 9.10 0.70 -0.96
C THR A 35 9.12 -0.82 -0.94
N LEU A 36 8.03 -1.46 -1.38
CA LEU A 36 8.00 -2.93 -1.45
C LEU A 36 9.04 -3.48 -2.42
N HIS A 37 9.27 -2.79 -3.54
CA HIS A 37 10.35 -3.15 -4.45
C HIS A 37 11.70 -3.03 -3.74
N GLN A 38 11.94 -1.95 -2.99
CA GLN A 38 13.18 -1.75 -2.26
C GLN A 38 13.39 -2.82 -1.18
N LEU A 39 12.29 -3.35 -0.62
CA LEU A 39 12.36 -4.45 0.34
C LEU A 39 12.60 -5.80 -0.33
N GLY A 40 12.62 -5.85 -1.65
CA GLY A 40 12.94 -7.05 -2.39
C GLY A 40 11.76 -7.88 -2.87
N LEU A 41 10.53 -7.40 -2.72
CA LEU A 41 9.35 -8.16 -3.11
C LEU A 41 9.22 -8.33 -4.62
N THR A 42 9.70 -7.37 -5.40
CA THR A 42 9.67 -7.42 -6.85
C THR A 42 11.00 -6.99 -7.44
N GLU A 43 11.36 -7.54 -8.60
CA GLU A 43 12.59 -7.16 -9.30
C GLU A 43 12.48 -5.77 -9.91
N GLU A 44 11.28 -5.40 -10.35
CA GLU A 44 10.98 -4.10 -10.93
C GLU A 44 9.95 -3.40 -10.08
N PRO A 45 9.95 -2.06 -10.01
CA PRO A 45 8.88 -1.36 -9.31
C PRO A 45 7.53 -1.63 -9.97
N PHE A 46 6.54 -1.99 -9.17
CA PHE A 46 5.17 -2.15 -9.66
C PHE A 46 4.47 -0.80 -9.57
N VAL A 47 3.82 -0.37 -10.65
CA VAL A 47 3.11 0.91 -10.67
C VAL A 47 1.70 0.74 -11.20
N ILE A 48 0.79 1.59 -10.71
CA ILE A 48 -0.55 1.69 -11.29
C ILE A 48 -0.67 3.03 -12.01
N SER A 49 -1.54 3.08 -13.01
CA SER A 49 -1.81 4.32 -13.77
C SER A 49 -3.26 4.78 -13.61
N GLY A 50 -4.13 3.93 -13.09
CA GLY A 50 -5.54 4.22 -12.92
C GLY A 50 -6.22 3.05 -12.25
N SER A 51 -7.45 2.75 -12.67
CA SER A 51 -8.28 1.70 -12.07
C SER A 51 -8.11 0.32 -12.71
N ASP A 52 -7.27 0.21 -13.74
CA ASP A 52 -7.17 -1.03 -14.51
C ASP A 52 -6.33 -2.10 -13.81
N GLU A 53 -5.31 -1.70 -13.06
CA GLU A 53 -4.43 -2.65 -12.39
C GLU A 53 -5.15 -3.30 -11.20
N THR A 54 -4.98 -4.62 -11.06
CA THR A 54 -5.59 -5.39 -9.99
C THR A 54 -4.53 -5.93 -9.03
N TRP A 55 -4.98 -6.39 -7.87
CA TRP A 55 -4.05 -7.01 -6.91
C TRP A 55 -3.39 -8.25 -7.49
N GLU A 56 -4.07 -8.97 -8.36
CA GLU A 56 -3.52 -10.15 -9.02
C GLU A 56 -2.39 -9.79 -9.99
N ASP A 57 -2.36 -8.57 -10.49
CA ASP A 57 -1.28 -8.09 -11.34
C ASP A 57 0.03 -7.89 -10.57
N PHE A 58 -0.06 -7.76 -9.24
CA PHE A 58 1.14 -7.64 -8.40
C PHE A 58 1.68 -9.04 -8.14
N HIS A 59 2.67 -9.43 -8.91
CA HIS A 59 3.27 -10.76 -8.84
C HIS A 59 4.45 -10.77 -7.88
N ALA A 60 4.19 -11.23 -6.67
CA ALA A 60 5.23 -11.44 -5.67
C ALA A 60 4.91 -12.71 -4.91
N ASP A 61 5.93 -13.46 -4.54
CA ASP A 61 5.77 -14.69 -3.77
C ASP A 61 5.67 -14.36 -2.29
N THR A 62 4.53 -13.76 -1.92
CA THR A 62 4.30 -13.31 -0.56
C THR A 62 2.79 -13.24 -0.27
N ASP A 63 2.45 -12.94 0.98
CA ASP A 63 1.08 -12.81 1.45
C ASP A 63 0.45 -11.54 0.86
N LEU A 64 -0.47 -11.73 -0.08
CA LEU A 64 -1.13 -10.61 -0.76
C LEU A 64 -1.97 -9.77 0.20
N GLU A 65 -2.56 -10.38 1.23
CA GLU A 65 -3.33 -9.62 2.22
C GLU A 65 -2.44 -8.67 3.02
N ALA A 66 -1.21 -9.10 3.35
CA ALA A 66 -0.25 -8.22 4.00
C ALA A 66 0.15 -7.05 3.09
N VAL A 67 0.32 -7.32 1.80
CA VAL A 67 0.62 -6.27 0.81
C VAL A 67 -0.53 -5.25 0.74
N LYS A 68 -1.77 -5.72 0.66
CA LYS A 68 -2.94 -4.83 0.63
C LYS A 68 -3.00 -3.95 1.87
N THR A 69 -2.82 -4.53 3.04
CA THR A 69 -2.84 -3.79 4.30
C THR A 69 -1.73 -2.74 4.31
N TYR A 70 -0.54 -3.11 3.90
CA TYR A 70 0.60 -2.20 3.85
C TYR A 70 0.32 -1.00 2.94
N VAL A 71 -0.13 -1.27 1.70
CA VAL A 71 -0.40 -0.22 0.72
C VAL A 71 -1.50 0.71 1.23
N TYR A 72 -2.56 0.15 1.82
CA TYR A 72 -3.65 0.93 2.40
C TYR A 72 -3.14 1.85 3.52
N LEU A 73 -2.41 1.30 4.48
CA LEU A 73 -1.95 2.09 5.64
C LEU A 73 -0.99 3.20 5.21
N LYS A 74 -0.06 2.91 4.32
CA LYS A 74 0.87 3.92 3.82
C LYS A 74 0.14 5.03 3.09
N THR A 75 -0.80 4.67 2.20
CA THR A 75 -1.57 5.64 1.44
C THR A 75 -2.41 6.52 2.37
N ARG A 76 -3.10 5.90 3.33
CA ARG A 76 -3.92 6.63 4.28
C ARG A 76 -3.12 7.64 5.08
N MET A 77 -1.93 7.25 5.55
CA MET A 77 -1.10 8.13 6.37
C MET A 77 -0.64 9.38 5.63
N TYR A 78 -0.46 9.30 4.31
CA TYR A 78 -0.08 10.45 3.50
C TYR A 78 -1.28 11.25 2.99
N PHE A 79 -2.38 10.56 2.68
CA PHE A 79 -3.53 11.21 2.06
C PHE A 79 -4.56 11.73 3.06
N ASP A 80 -4.91 10.91 4.04
CA ASP A 80 -5.98 11.24 5.01
C ASP A 80 -5.64 10.63 6.37
N PRO A 81 -4.59 11.15 7.05
CA PRO A 81 -4.20 10.57 8.34
C PRO A 81 -5.24 10.84 9.42
N PRO A 82 -5.37 9.95 10.40
CA PRO A 82 -6.22 10.23 11.54
C PRO A 82 -5.66 11.39 12.36
N THR A 83 -6.51 12.02 13.17
CA THR A 83 -6.11 13.16 14.00
C THR A 83 -5.68 12.74 15.41
N ASN A 84 -6.03 11.52 15.82
CA ASN A 84 -5.69 10.99 17.16
C ASN A 84 -4.25 10.50 17.16
N SER A 85 -3.41 11.08 18.04
CA SER A 85 -1.98 10.76 18.06
C SER A 85 -1.70 9.31 18.48
N ALA A 86 -2.52 8.72 19.34
CA ALA A 86 -2.36 7.33 19.72
C ALA A 86 -2.62 6.39 18.54
N LEU A 87 -3.64 6.70 17.74
CA LEU A 87 -3.94 5.92 16.53
C LEU A 87 -2.84 6.07 15.48
N ILE A 88 -2.32 7.28 15.29
CA ILE A 88 -1.19 7.52 14.39
C ILE A 88 0.00 6.66 14.78
N SER A 89 0.35 6.64 16.07
CA SER A 89 1.46 5.83 16.58
C SER A 89 1.22 4.34 16.35
N ALA A 90 0.00 3.86 16.58
CA ALA A 90 -0.35 2.46 16.37
C ALA A 90 -0.22 2.07 14.90
N ILE A 91 -0.68 2.92 13.98
CA ILE A 91 -0.58 2.67 12.54
C ILE A 91 0.89 2.65 12.13
N ASN A 92 1.71 3.59 12.60
CA ASN A 92 3.12 3.63 12.26
C ASN A 92 3.85 2.37 12.74
N GLU A 93 3.52 1.87 13.93
CA GLU A 93 4.10 0.61 14.41
C GLU A 93 3.67 -0.57 13.54
N GLN A 94 2.41 -0.60 13.11
CA GLN A 94 1.92 -1.65 12.23
C GLN A 94 2.62 -1.61 10.87
N ILE A 95 2.85 -0.42 10.33
CA ILE A 95 3.58 -0.25 9.06
C ILE A 95 4.99 -0.82 9.20
N LYS A 96 5.69 -0.50 10.27
CA LYS A 96 7.05 -1.00 10.51
C LYS A 96 7.06 -2.52 10.64
N GLU A 97 6.10 -3.08 11.35
CA GLU A 97 5.99 -4.52 11.51
C GLU A 97 5.75 -5.21 10.17
N LEU A 98 4.88 -4.65 9.33
CA LEU A 98 4.62 -5.20 8.01
C LEU A 98 5.88 -5.13 7.12
N GLU A 99 6.61 -4.03 7.17
CA GLU A 99 7.85 -3.89 6.41
C GLU A 99 8.86 -4.97 6.82
N TRP A 100 8.99 -5.19 8.11
CA TRP A 100 9.89 -6.23 8.62
C TRP A 100 9.46 -7.62 8.17
N ARG A 101 8.18 -7.95 8.33
CA ARG A 101 7.65 -9.27 7.96
C ARG A 101 7.77 -9.55 6.47
N LEU A 102 7.45 -8.55 5.64
CA LEU A 102 7.53 -8.72 4.19
C LEU A 102 8.98 -8.88 3.73
N ASN A 103 9.88 -8.13 4.33
CA ASN A 103 11.30 -8.24 4.00
C ASN A 103 11.87 -9.61 4.40
N VAL A 104 11.54 -10.10 5.59
CA VAL A 104 12.00 -11.40 6.06
C VAL A 104 11.45 -12.53 5.18
N ALA A 105 10.21 -12.41 4.72
CA ALA A 105 9.60 -13.43 3.86
C ALA A 105 10.31 -13.55 2.51
N VAL A 106 10.89 -12.44 2.01
CA VAL A 106 11.62 -12.45 0.73
C VAL A 106 12.96 -13.15 0.87
N ASP A 107 13.64 -12.97 2.00
CA ASP A 107 14.98 -13.51 2.19
C ASP A 107 15.10 -14.19 3.56
N PRO A 108 14.46 -15.36 3.70
CA PRO A 108 14.40 -16.05 5.00
C PRO A 108 15.72 -16.63 5.46
N GLU A 109 16.75 -16.65 4.62
CA GLU A 109 18.06 -17.21 4.97
C GLU A 109 19.00 -16.17 5.58
N ASN A 110 18.59 -14.91 5.57
CA ASN A 110 19.40 -13.85 6.15
C ASN A 110 19.14 -13.67 7.64
#